data_14e99783c4259be76c56f89987dd572c
#
_entry.id   14e99783c4259be76c56f89987dd572c
#
_cell.length_a   1.000
_cell.length_b   1.000
_cell.length_c   1.000
_cell.angle_alpha   90.00
_cell.angle_beta   90.00
_cell.angle_gamma   90.00
#
_symmetry.space_group_name_H-M   'P 1'
#
loop_
_entity.id
_entity.type
_entity.pdbx_description
1 polymer ?
#
loop_
_entity_poly.entity_id
_entity_poly.type
_entity_poly.pdbx_seq_one_letter_code
_entity_poly.pdbx_strand_id
1 'polypeptide(L)'
;MKWGLVIQLASNIWIAFSESFIDRSCSNFLLSQTLSHLPKITLIGVEVPISSILKAMPAKNEEEVVRRAPLFAAIDDASAASLRASMIGIKLSKGQVLFKEGDSGDRLFVVVEGKLKLGTTSNDGRENLLSILGPGDMFGELSLFDPGPRTATATAVVDSKLLALANDQVIGWVTEHPSVSLQLLKRLSQRLRRANDVLSDLVFADVPGRVAKAIIELGERFGTKKDDGLHVNHELTQEELAQLVGASRETVNKALADFASRGWVKLEPRAVIVLDYERLVKRGR
;
A
#
# COMPACT_ATOMS: atom_id res chain seq x y z
N MET A 1 -24.39 -19.98 5.23
CA MET A 1 -23.90 -21.33 4.88
C MET A 1 -23.83 -21.66 3.37
N LYS A 2 -24.53 -20.99 2.46
CA LYS A 2 -24.54 -21.36 1.01
C LYS A 2 -23.42 -20.71 0.16
N TRP A 3 -22.83 -19.60 0.58
CA TRP A 3 -21.78 -18.90 -0.18
C TRP A 3 -20.39 -19.54 -0.07
N GLY A 4 -20.09 -20.21 1.05
CA GLY A 4 -18.81 -20.90 1.23
C GLY A 4 -18.61 -22.07 0.25
N LEU A 5 -19.70 -22.76 -0.11
CA LEU A 5 -19.65 -23.86 -1.09
C LEU A 5 -19.38 -23.37 -2.51
N VAL A 6 -19.88 -22.17 -2.85
CA VAL A 6 -19.70 -21.55 -4.17
C VAL A 6 -18.24 -21.10 -4.35
N ILE A 7 -17.63 -20.55 -3.30
CA ILE A 7 -16.21 -20.13 -3.31
C ILE A 7 -15.30 -21.36 -3.39
N GLN A 8 -15.63 -22.44 -2.66
CA GLN A 8 -14.88 -23.70 -2.69
C GLN A 8 -14.95 -24.38 -4.06
N LEU A 9 -16.10 -24.38 -4.71
CA LEU A 9 -16.27 -24.91 -6.08
C LEU A 9 -15.51 -24.05 -7.11
N ALA A 10 -15.56 -22.74 -7.00
CA ALA A 10 -14.82 -21.82 -7.86
C ALA A 10 -13.30 -22.00 -7.69
N SER A 11 -12.83 -22.17 -6.46
CA SER A 11 -11.42 -22.43 -6.14
C SER A 11 -10.94 -23.76 -6.73
N ASN A 12 -11.73 -24.83 -6.62
CA ASN A 12 -11.39 -26.15 -7.18
C ASN A 12 -11.42 -26.17 -8.72
N ILE A 13 -12.32 -25.43 -9.34
CA ILE A 13 -12.36 -25.27 -10.81
C ILE A 13 -11.14 -24.49 -11.29
N TRP A 14 -10.68 -23.47 -10.52
CA TRP A 14 -9.49 -22.69 -10.87
C TRP A 14 -8.19 -23.51 -10.75
N ILE A 15 -8.04 -24.35 -9.71
CA ILE A 15 -6.90 -25.26 -9.54
C ILE A 15 -6.82 -26.24 -10.72
N ALA A 16 -7.93 -26.84 -11.09
CA ALA A 16 -7.98 -27.78 -12.23
C ALA A 16 -7.69 -27.09 -13.58
N PHE A 17 -8.06 -25.81 -13.73
CA PHE A 17 -7.80 -25.03 -14.96
C PHE A 17 -6.35 -24.50 -15.02
N SER A 18 -5.76 -24.11 -13.85
CA SER A 18 -4.39 -23.61 -13.78
C SER A 18 -3.34 -24.68 -14.04
N GLU A 19 -3.60 -25.93 -13.65
CA GLU A 19 -2.69 -27.06 -13.92
C GLU A 19 -2.71 -27.52 -15.39
N SER A 20 -3.82 -27.26 -16.12
CA SER A 20 -3.98 -27.74 -17.51
C SER A 20 -3.62 -26.70 -18.59
N PHE A 21 -3.42 -25.41 -18.28
CA PHE A 21 -3.41 -24.36 -19.32
C PHE A 21 -2.32 -23.28 -19.19
N ILE A 22 -1.37 -23.39 -18.27
CA ILE A 22 -0.29 -22.37 -18.17
C ILE A 22 1.01 -22.91 -18.76
N ASP A 23 1.10 -22.85 -20.08
CA ASP A 23 2.38 -22.65 -20.76
C ASP A 23 2.63 -21.12 -20.87
N ARG A 24 3.88 -20.71 -20.59
CA ARG A 24 4.31 -19.36 -20.15
C ARG A 24 4.35 -18.25 -21.23
N SER A 25 3.40 -18.15 -22.14
CA SER A 25 3.56 -17.24 -23.30
C SER A 25 2.31 -16.54 -23.80
N CYS A 26 1.25 -16.32 -23.04
CA CYS A 26 0.09 -15.61 -23.55
C CYS A 26 -0.08 -14.21 -22.95
N SER A 27 0.04 -13.19 -23.81
CA SER A 27 -0.22 -11.78 -23.50
C SER A 27 -1.69 -11.53 -23.14
N ASN A 28 -1.95 -10.53 -22.28
CA ASN A 28 -3.27 -10.10 -21.77
C ASN A 28 -4.33 -9.84 -22.87
N PHE A 29 -3.95 -9.69 -24.11
CA PHE A 29 -4.86 -9.45 -25.25
C PHE A 29 -5.61 -10.72 -25.68
N LEU A 30 -4.99 -11.91 -25.58
CA LEU A 30 -5.62 -13.19 -25.92
C LEU A 30 -6.62 -13.66 -24.85
N LEU A 31 -6.39 -13.31 -23.58
CA LEU A 31 -7.28 -13.67 -22.49
C LEU A 31 -8.67 -13.00 -22.61
N SER A 32 -8.76 -11.79 -23.14
CA SER A 32 -10.04 -11.08 -23.27
C SER A 32 -10.99 -11.69 -24.30
N GLN A 33 -10.46 -12.29 -25.36
CA GLN A 33 -11.28 -12.97 -26.39
C GLN A 33 -11.71 -14.39 -25.98
N THR A 34 -10.89 -15.09 -25.22
CA THR A 34 -11.17 -16.47 -24.78
C THR A 34 -12.24 -16.50 -23.68
N LEU A 35 -12.33 -15.46 -22.84
CA LEU A 35 -13.31 -15.38 -21.75
C LEU A 35 -14.77 -15.20 -22.21
N SER A 36 -15.00 -14.71 -23.44
CA SER A 36 -16.36 -14.49 -23.98
C SER A 36 -17.11 -15.78 -24.35
N HIS A 37 -16.38 -16.89 -24.52
CA HIS A 37 -16.94 -18.20 -24.92
C HIS A 37 -17.06 -19.21 -23.77
N LEU A 38 -16.76 -18.80 -22.53
CA LEU A 38 -16.89 -19.69 -21.38
C LEU A 38 -18.38 -19.97 -21.04
N PRO A 39 -18.72 -21.20 -20.64
CA PRO A 39 -20.09 -21.57 -20.31
C PRO A 39 -20.61 -20.75 -19.13
N LYS A 40 -21.93 -20.62 -19.06
CA LYS A 40 -22.64 -20.06 -17.91
C LYS A 40 -22.84 -21.15 -16.87
N ILE A 41 -22.85 -20.78 -15.62
CA ILE A 41 -23.27 -21.67 -14.52
C ILE A 41 -24.53 -21.13 -13.85
N THR A 42 -25.42 -22.02 -13.48
CA THR A 42 -26.67 -21.67 -12.80
C THR A 42 -26.43 -21.72 -11.29
N LEU A 43 -26.44 -20.57 -10.63
CA LEU A 43 -26.32 -20.43 -9.18
C LEU A 43 -27.66 -19.96 -8.62
N ILE A 44 -28.34 -20.81 -7.85
CA ILE A 44 -29.61 -20.47 -7.17
C ILE A 44 -30.68 -19.96 -8.16
N GLY A 45 -30.76 -20.57 -9.36
CA GLY A 45 -31.74 -20.18 -10.38
C GLY A 45 -31.37 -18.96 -11.24
N VAL A 46 -30.14 -18.40 -11.08
CA VAL A 46 -29.63 -17.29 -11.89
C VAL A 46 -28.48 -17.80 -12.75
N GLU A 47 -28.54 -17.56 -14.05
CA GLU A 47 -27.41 -17.84 -14.95
C GLU A 47 -26.34 -16.75 -14.82
N VAL A 48 -25.16 -17.15 -14.37
CA VAL A 48 -24.00 -16.26 -14.23
C VAL A 48 -22.91 -16.71 -15.18
N PRO A 49 -22.40 -15.84 -16.06
CA PRO A 49 -21.27 -16.17 -16.91
C PRO A 49 -20.03 -16.45 -16.05
N ILE A 50 -19.32 -17.54 -16.32
CA ILE A 50 -18.06 -17.86 -15.63
C ILE A 50 -17.05 -16.70 -15.75
N SER A 51 -17.06 -15.99 -16.88
CA SER A 51 -16.23 -14.80 -17.10
C SER A 51 -16.46 -13.68 -16.06
N SER A 52 -17.70 -13.52 -15.57
CA SER A 52 -18.03 -12.54 -14.52
C SER A 52 -17.49 -12.98 -13.16
N ILE A 53 -17.50 -14.28 -12.86
CA ILE A 53 -16.95 -14.84 -11.64
C ILE A 53 -15.42 -14.73 -11.65
N LEU A 54 -14.78 -15.09 -12.76
CA LEU A 54 -13.31 -14.97 -12.92
C LEU A 54 -12.82 -13.53 -12.83
N LYS A 55 -13.59 -12.56 -13.34
CA LYS A 55 -13.27 -11.12 -13.19
C LYS A 55 -13.45 -10.61 -11.76
N ALA A 56 -14.31 -11.25 -10.96
CA ALA A 56 -14.52 -10.90 -9.56
C ALA A 56 -13.52 -11.60 -8.61
N MET A 57 -12.80 -12.62 -9.10
CA MET A 57 -11.74 -13.26 -8.31
C MET A 57 -10.49 -12.36 -8.23
N PRO A 58 -9.91 -12.16 -7.03
CA PRO A 58 -8.66 -11.42 -6.91
C PRO A 58 -7.54 -12.12 -7.68
N ALA A 59 -6.68 -11.35 -8.35
CA ALA A 59 -5.47 -11.90 -8.94
C ALA A 59 -4.60 -12.52 -7.83
N LYS A 60 -3.91 -13.62 -8.09
CA LYS A 60 -3.02 -14.30 -7.11
C LYS A 60 -2.06 -13.33 -6.40
N ASN A 61 -1.61 -12.30 -7.12
CA ASN A 61 -0.76 -11.23 -6.58
C ASN A 61 -1.54 -10.31 -5.60
N GLU A 62 -2.82 -10.04 -5.85
CA GLU A 62 -3.67 -9.22 -4.96
C GLU A 62 -3.88 -9.90 -3.62
N GLU A 63 -4.15 -11.21 -3.62
CA GLU A 63 -4.33 -11.99 -2.39
C GLU A 63 -3.05 -12.04 -1.56
N GLU A 64 -1.90 -12.25 -2.17
CA GLU A 64 -0.61 -12.24 -1.49
C GLU A 64 -0.30 -10.87 -0.86
N VAL A 65 -0.61 -9.78 -1.56
CA VAL A 65 -0.43 -8.40 -1.05
C VAL A 65 -1.34 -8.15 0.14
N VAL A 66 -2.62 -8.53 0.05
CA VAL A 66 -3.61 -8.35 1.12
C VAL A 66 -3.21 -9.14 2.38
N ARG A 67 -2.62 -10.33 2.22
CA ARG A 67 -2.10 -11.15 3.33
C ARG A 67 -1.00 -10.48 4.15
N ARG A 68 -0.29 -9.50 3.58
CA ARG A 68 0.72 -8.71 4.31
C ARG A 68 0.10 -7.67 5.24
N ALA A 69 -1.14 -7.29 5.02
CA ALA A 69 -1.81 -6.32 5.88
C ALA A 69 -2.10 -6.93 7.28
N PRO A 70 -1.93 -6.14 8.36
CA PRO A 70 -2.04 -6.63 9.73
C PRO A 70 -3.33 -7.38 10.08
N LEU A 71 -4.46 -6.96 9.47
CA LEU A 71 -5.75 -7.63 9.67
C LEU A 71 -5.75 -9.08 9.16
N PHE A 72 -4.98 -9.39 8.13
CA PHE A 72 -4.94 -10.70 7.48
C PHE A 72 -3.78 -11.58 7.96
N ALA A 73 -2.76 -10.99 8.58
CA ALA A 73 -1.52 -11.70 8.94
C ALA A 73 -1.70 -12.75 10.05
N ALA A 74 -2.79 -12.69 10.82
CA ALA A 74 -3.01 -13.51 12.00
C ALA A 74 -4.27 -14.39 11.94
N ILE A 75 -4.88 -14.52 10.78
CA ILE A 75 -6.11 -15.31 10.56
C ILE A 75 -5.88 -16.40 9.52
N ASP A 76 -6.64 -17.50 9.63
CA ASP A 76 -6.62 -18.60 8.69
C ASP A 76 -7.21 -18.20 7.32
N ASP A 77 -7.06 -19.09 6.32
CA ASP A 77 -7.47 -18.82 4.94
C ASP A 77 -8.98 -18.63 4.80
N ALA A 78 -9.80 -19.36 5.54
CA ALA A 78 -11.25 -19.24 5.47
C ALA A 78 -11.72 -17.91 6.07
N SER A 79 -11.17 -17.51 7.22
CA SER A 79 -11.41 -16.22 7.86
C SER A 79 -10.94 -15.05 6.99
N ALA A 80 -9.77 -15.17 6.35
CA ALA A 80 -9.26 -14.17 5.43
C ALA A 80 -10.15 -13.99 4.19
N ALA A 81 -10.64 -15.08 3.60
CA ALA A 81 -11.57 -15.02 2.49
C ALA A 81 -12.89 -14.34 2.88
N SER A 82 -13.43 -14.65 4.07
CA SER A 82 -14.64 -14.02 4.59
C SER A 82 -14.43 -12.51 4.84
N LEU A 83 -13.32 -12.13 5.48
CA LEU A 83 -12.97 -10.72 5.70
C LEU A 83 -12.82 -9.98 4.37
N ARG A 84 -12.11 -10.60 3.41
CA ARG A 84 -11.94 -10.01 2.06
C ARG A 84 -13.27 -9.80 1.35
N ALA A 85 -14.22 -10.74 1.48
CA ALA A 85 -15.55 -10.65 0.87
C ALA A 85 -16.40 -9.50 1.46
N SER A 86 -16.15 -9.08 2.69
CA SER A 86 -16.83 -7.94 3.33
C SER A 86 -16.21 -6.58 2.96
N MET A 87 -15.02 -6.56 2.32
CA MET A 87 -14.35 -5.34 1.92
C MET A 87 -14.84 -4.81 0.56
N ILE A 88 -14.86 -3.50 0.43
CA ILE A 88 -15.25 -2.80 -0.80
C ILE A 88 -13.99 -2.35 -1.54
N GLY A 89 -13.88 -2.68 -2.83
CA GLY A 89 -12.81 -2.21 -3.71
C GLY A 89 -12.98 -0.75 -4.09
N ILE A 90 -11.92 0.05 -3.94
CA ILE A 90 -11.86 1.46 -4.34
C ILE A 90 -10.72 1.61 -5.35
N LYS A 91 -10.99 2.34 -6.44
CA LYS A 91 -9.98 2.75 -7.42
C LYS A 91 -9.79 4.25 -7.32
N LEU A 92 -8.54 4.68 -7.33
CA LEU A 92 -8.16 6.08 -7.33
C LEU A 92 -7.24 6.36 -8.51
N SER A 93 -7.52 7.42 -9.24
CA SER A 93 -6.59 7.96 -10.23
C SER A 93 -5.49 8.78 -9.54
N LYS A 94 -4.34 8.90 -10.19
CA LYS A 94 -3.23 9.75 -9.74
C LYS A 94 -3.72 11.15 -9.38
N GLY A 95 -3.35 11.65 -8.20
CA GLY A 95 -3.73 12.97 -7.66
C GLY A 95 -5.12 12.99 -7.01
N GLN A 96 -5.90 11.93 -7.10
CA GLN A 96 -7.23 11.88 -6.46
C GLN A 96 -7.09 11.78 -4.95
N VAL A 97 -7.87 12.60 -4.24
CA VAL A 97 -7.99 12.61 -2.78
C VAL A 97 -9.02 11.56 -2.37
N LEU A 98 -8.64 10.66 -1.47
CA LEU A 98 -9.52 9.65 -0.88
C LEU A 98 -10.37 10.26 0.24
N PHE A 99 -9.73 10.99 1.15
CA PHE A 99 -10.35 11.78 2.21
C PHE A 99 -9.41 12.92 2.62
N LYS A 100 -9.95 13.95 3.24
CA LYS A 100 -9.20 15.10 3.75
C LYS A 100 -9.03 15.02 5.27
N GLU A 101 -8.00 15.69 5.78
CA GLU A 101 -7.87 16.01 7.19
C GLU A 101 -9.14 16.71 7.68
N GLY A 102 -9.65 16.28 8.84
CA GLY A 102 -10.90 16.80 9.39
C GLY A 102 -12.18 16.07 8.94
N ASP A 103 -12.14 15.26 7.88
CA ASP A 103 -13.29 14.47 7.46
C ASP A 103 -13.67 13.43 8.52
N SER A 104 -14.91 12.97 8.50
CA SER A 104 -15.39 11.86 9.33
C SER A 104 -14.65 10.55 8.98
N GLY A 105 -14.19 9.83 9.99
CA GLY A 105 -13.45 8.58 9.85
C GLY A 105 -14.32 7.34 10.11
N ASP A 106 -14.92 6.76 9.08
CA ASP A 106 -15.82 5.60 9.16
C ASP A 106 -15.25 4.28 8.63
N ARG A 107 -14.05 4.30 8.03
CA ARG A 107 -13.46 3.16 7.33
C ARG A 107 -11.96 3.07 7.55
N LEU A 108 -11.50 1.84 7.52
CA LEU A 108 -10.11 1.43 7.43
C LEU A 108 -9.82 1.02 5.98
N PHE A 109 -8.58 1.24 5.53
CA PHE A 109 -8.16 0.96 4.15
C PHE A 109 -6.90 0.11 4.12
N VAL A 110 -6.82 -0.77 3.11
CA VAL A 110 -5.62 -1.54 2.77
C VAL A 110 -5.22 -1.19 1.34
N VAL A 111 -3.97 -0.84 1.12
CA VAL A 111 -3.43 -0.62 -0.24
C VAL A 111 -3.18 -1.96 -0.90
N VAL A 112 -3.80 -2.20 -2.04
CA VAL A 112 -3.59 -3.39 -2.86
C VAL A 112 -2.55 -3.13 -3.94
N GLU A 113 -2.69 -1.99 -4.61
CA GLU A 113 -1.85 -1.61 -5.75
C GLU A 113 -1.66 -0.09 -5.74
N GLY A 114 -0.51 0.37 -6.22
CA GLY A 114 -0.21 1.79 -6.29
C GLY A 114 0.48 2.35 -5.05
N LYS A 115 0.39 3.67 -4.87
CA LYS A 115 0.98 4.41 -3.75
C LYS A 115 0.11 5.59 -3.35
N LEU A 116 -0.03 5.82 -2.05
CA LEU A 116 -0.70 6.99 -1.49
C LEU A 116 0.27 7.78 -0.62
N LYS A 117 0.04 9.08 -0.52
CA LYS A 117 0.68 9.95 0.46
C LYS A 117 -0.32 10.34 1.54
N LEU A 118 0.14 10.38 2.79
CA LEU A 118 -0.56 10.99 3.91
C LEU A 118 0.13 12.31 4.25
N GLY A 119 -0.61 13.38 4.28
CA GLY A 119 -0.09 14.71 4.60
C GLY A 119 -1.05 15.51 5.48
N THR A 120 -0.50 16.51 6.15
CA THR A 120 -1.26 17.51 6.94
C THR A 120 -1.00 18.88 6.37
N THR A 121 -1.95 19.79 6.62
CA THR A 121 -1.81 21.19 6.24
C THR A 121 -1.88 22.04 7.49
N SER A 122 -0.84 22.84 7.74
CA SER A 122 -0.83 23.78 8.84
C SER A 122 -1.78 24.95 8.60
N ASN A 123 -2.13 25.69 9.67
CA ASN A 123 -3.06 26.82 9.58
C ASN A 123 -2.63 27.94 8.62
N ASP A 124 -1.32 28.06 8.33
CA ASP A 124 -0.75 29.00 7.37
C ASP A 124 -0.63 28.40 5.94
N GLY A 125 -1.25 27.23 5.70
CA GLY A 125 -1.31 26.58 4.38
C GLY A 125 -0.08 25.78 3.96
N ARG A 126 0.93 25.61 4.83
CA ARG A 126 2.08 24.77 4.55
C ARG A 126 1.70 23.30 4.65
N GLU A 127 2.05 22.55 3.61
CA GLU A 127 1.85 21.11 3.59
C GLU A 127 3.06 20.38 4.19
N ASN A 128 2.80 19.34 4.96
CA ASN A 128 3.81 18.42 5.45
C ASN A 128 3.41 16.98 5.10
N LEU A 129 4.36 16.20 4.61
CA LEU A 129 4.15 14.82 4.23
C LEU A 129 4.55 13.89 5.39
N LEU A 130 3.56 13.19 5.94
CA LEU A 130 3.78 12.31 7.09
C LEU A 130 4.30 10.93 6.68
N SER A 131 3.79 10.38 5.57
CA SER A 131 4.15 9.02 5.13
C SER A 131 3.72 8.76 3.69
N ILE A 132 4.43 7.81 3.06
CA ILE A 132 4.02 7.16 1.81
C ILE A 132 3.56 5.76 2.14
N LEU A 133 2.42 5.38 1.58
CA LEU A 133 1.80 4.06 1.73
C LEU A 133 1.91 3.30 0.43
N GLY A 134 2.18 2.00 0.52
CA GLY A 134 2.28 1.10 -0.63
C GLY A 134 1.55 -0.22 -0.39
N PRO A 135 1.64 -1.17 -1.33
CA PRO A 135 0.93 -2.44 -1.26
C PRO A 135 1.16 -3.21 0.05
N GLY A 136 0.08 -3.62 0.71
CA GLY A 136 0.08 -4.27 2.03
C GLY A 136 0.02 -3.30 3.21
N ASP A 137 0.16 -1.99 3.01
CA ASP A 137 -0.03 -1.02 4.08
C ASP A 137 -1.51 -0.82 4.39
N MET A 138 -1.77 -0.62 5.68
CA MET A 138 -3.09 -0.35 6.25
C MET A 138 -3.09 1.04 6.88
N PHE A 139 -4.18 1.78 6.71
CA PHE A 139 -4.34 3.14 7.25
C PHE A 139 -5.81 3.48 7.51
N GLY A 140 -6.06 4.58 8.24
CA GLY A 140 -7.40 4.99 8.67
C GLY A 140 -7.86 4.29 9.96
N GLU A 141 -6.97 3.53 10.61
CA GLU A 141 -7.21 2.79 11.84
C GLU A 141 -7.36 3.68 13.08
N LEU A 142 -6.85 4.92 13.05
CA LEU A 142 -6.90 5.80 14.23
C LEU A 142 -8.35 6.11 14.60
N SER A 143 -9.20 6.45 13.65
CA SER A 143 -10.62 6.69 13.88
C SER A 143 -11.44 5.44 14.23
N LEU A 144 -10.84 4.25 14.16
CA LEU A 144 -11.46 3.00 14.60
C LEU A 144 -11.43 2.86 16.12
N PHE A 145 -10.27 3.14 16.73
CA PHE A 145 -10.04 2.94 18.16
C PHE A 145 -10.28 4.21 18.99
N ASP A 146 -10.09 5.36 18.37
CA ASP A 146 -10.36 6.69 18.95
C ASP A 146 -11.25 7.45 17.96
N PRO A 147 -12.61 7.36 18.12
CA PRO A 147 -13.55 7.99 17.22
C PRO A 147 -13.32 9.50 17.14
N GLY A 148 -12.92 9.96 15.97
CA GLY A 148 -12.59 11.35 15.70
C GLY A 148 -12.41 11.62 14.21
N PRO A 149 -12.12 12.87 13.84
CA PRO A 149 -11.88 13.26 12.46
C PRO A 149 -10.58 12.62 11.93
N ARG A 150 -10.47 12.55 10.62
CA ARG A 150 -9.22 12.14 9.94
C ARG A 150 -8.09 13.08 10.34
N THR A 151 -6.97 12.51 10.76
CA THR A 151 -5.77 13.24 11.20
C THR A 151 -4.83 13.64 10.08
N ALA A 152 -5.14 13.27 8.84
CA ALA A 152 -4.35 13.57 7.65
C ALA A 152 -5.20 13.47 6.39
N THR A 153 -4.76 14.11 5.32
CA THR A 153 -5.29 13.97 3.97
C THR A 153 -4.60 12.79 3.26
N ALA A 154 -5.37 11.90 2.65
CA ALA A 154 -4.87 10.78 1.85
C ALA A 154 -5.05 11.05 0.36
N THR A 155 -3.96 11.06 -0.41
CA THR A 155 -3.96 11.35 -1.85
C THR A 155 -3.20 10.27 -2.63
N ALA A 156 -3.73 9.82 -3.75
CA ALA A 156 -3.06 8.87 -4.62
C ALA A 156 -1.86 9.50 -5.35
N VAL A 157 -0.68 8.94 -5.20
CA VAL A 157 0.57 9.38 -5.87
C VAL A 157 0.61 8.84 -7.30
N VAL A 158 0.08 7.64 -7.50
CA VAL A 158 -0.12 6.96 -8.79
C VAL A 158 -1.51 6.35 -8.80
N ASP A 159 -1.97 5.84 -9.93
CA ASP A 159 -3.21 5.07 -9.99
C ASP A 159 -3.14 3.93 -8.97
N SER A 160 -4.17 3.81 -8.14
CA SER A 160 -4.13 2.95 -6.96
C SER A 160 -5.42 2.18 -6.78
N LYS A 161 -5.29 0.97 -6.21
CA LYS A 161 -6.42 0.14 -5.79
C LYS A 161 -6.35 -0.09 -4.29
N LEU A 162 -7.47 0.07 -3.62
CA LEU A 162 -7.62 -0.09 -2.19
C LEU A 162 -8.75 -1.05 -1.87
N LEU A 163 -8.69 -1.63 -0.69
CA LEU A 163 -9.82 -2.28 -0.04
C LEU A 163 -10.22 -1.46 1.16
N ALA A 164 -11.51 -1.21 1.30
CA ALA A 164 -12.09 -0.49 2.43
C ALA A 164 -12.96 -1.43 3.27
N LEU A 165 -12.84 -1.33 4.59
CA LEU A 165 -13.66 -2.04 5.56
C LEU A 165 -14.28 -1.03 6.52
N ALA A 166 -15.59 -1.13 6.77
CA ALA A 166 -16.30 -0.26 7.69
C ALA A 166 -15.87 -0.54 9.15
N ASN A 167 -15.83 0.50 9.98
CA ASN A 167 -15.31 0.40 11.35
C ASN A 167 -16.08 -0.60 12.22
N ASP A 168 -17.42 -0.68 12.08
CA ASP A 168 -18.27 -1.64 12.79
C ASP A 168 -17.92 -3.09 12.46
N GLN A 169 -17.61 -3.36 11.18
CA GLN A 169 -17.14 -4.68 10.74
C GLN A 169 -15.77 -5.02 11.31
N VAL A 170 -14.84 -4.05 11.39
CA VAL A 170 -13.52 -4.27 11.99
C VAL A 170 -13.65 -4.61 13.48
N ILE A 171 -14.50 -3.89 14.22
CA ILE A 171 -14.73 -4.15 15.64
C ILE A 171 -15.27 -5.57 15.86
N GLY A 172 -16.25 -6.00 15.06
CA GLY A 172 -16.76 -7.38 15.09
C GLY A 172 -15.64 -8.40 14.88
N TRP A 173 -14.82 -8.22 13.85
CA TRP A 173 -13.70 -9.09 13.54
C TRP A 173 -12.65 -9.14 14.64
N VAL A 174 -12.28 -8.00 15.22
CA VAL A 174 -11.30 -7.91 16.30
C VAL A 174 -11.81 -8.63 17.56
N THR A 175 -13.10 -8.58 17.83
CA THR A 175 -13.73 -9.27 18.95
C THR A 175 -13.73 -10.80 18.75
N GLU A 176 -14.01 -11.27 17.56
CA GLU A 176 -14.03 -12.69 17.21
C GLU A 176 -12.63 -13.29 17.04
N HIS A 177 -11.62 -12.46 16.70
CA HIS A 177 -10.24 -12.89 16.44
C HIS A 177 -9.23 -12.11 17.29
N PRO A 178 -8.99 -12.48 18.56
CA PRO A 178 -8.07 -11.76 19.45
C PRO A 178 -6.62 -11.65 18.93
N SER A 179 -6.18 -12.59 18.09
CA SER A 179 -4.88 -12.53 17.41
C SER A 179 -4.74 -11.30 16.50
N VAL A 180 -5.83 -10.82 15.91
CA VAL A 180 -5.88 -9.61 15.10
C VAL A 180 -5.60 -8.38 15.96
N SER A 181 -6.15 -8.31 17.18
CA SER A 181 -5.89 -7.23 18.15
C SER A 181 -4.40 -7.06 18.42
N LEU A 182 -3.69 -8.18 18.65
CA LEU A 182 -2.24 -8.15 18.89
C LEU A 182 -1.46 -7.62 17.68
N GLN A 183 -1.86 -7.98 16.47
CA GLN A 183 -1.22 -7.46 15.24
C GLN A 183 -1.48 -5.96 15.05
N LEU A 184 -2.68 -5.49 15.35
CA LEU A 184 -3.02 -4.06 15.31
C LEU A 184 -2.21 -3.28 16.35
N LEU A 185 -2.12 -3.76 17.60
CA LEU A 185 -1.30 -3.17 18.66
C LEU A 185 0.18 -3.14 18.28
N LYS A 186 0.71 -4.24 17.71
CA LYS A 186 2.08 -4.29 17.20
C LYS A 186 2.31 -3.22 16.12
N ARG A 187 1.36 -3.06 15.19
CA ARG A 187 1.46 -2.05 14.13
C ARG A 187 1.42 -0.63 14.68
N LEU A 188 0.52 -0.34 15.61
CA LEU A 188 0.45 0.97 16.28
C LEU A 188 1.73 1.28 17.06
N SER A 189 2.30 0.28 17.77
CA SER A 189 3.57 0.43 18.48
C SER A 189 4.75 0.69 17.52
N GLN A 190 4.79 0.04 16.36
CA GLN A 190 5.78 0.32 15.31
C GLN A 190 5.63 1.74 14.76
N ARG A 191 4.39 2.18 14.53
CA ARG A 191 4.10 3.53 14.05
C ARG A 191 4.51 4.59 15.07
N LEU A 192 4.25 4.36 16.37
CA LEU A 192 4.68 5.25 17.43
C LEU A 192 6.21 5.35 17.53
N ARG A 193 6.93 4.21 17.47
CA ARG A 193 8.40 4.23 17.43
C ARG A 193 8.92 5.04 16.25
N ARG A 194 8.37 4.82 15.06
CA ARG A 194 8.76 5.57 13.87
C ARG A 194 8.49 7.08 14.00
N ALA A 195 7.36 7.47 14.62
CA ALA A 195 7.08 8.89 14.90
C ALA A 195 8.12 9.49 15.86
N ASN A 196 8.53 8.74 16.89
CA ASN A 196 9.58 9.17 17.81
C ASN A 196 10.96 9.29 17.10
N ASP A 197 11.28 8.36 16.19
CA ASP A 197 12.52 8.42 15.40
C ASP A 197 12.53 9.65 14.49
N VAL A 198 11.42 9.98 13.82
CA VAL A 198 11.28 11.20 13.01
C VAL A 198 11.45 12.47 13.87
N LEU A 199 10.83 12.51 15.05
CA LEU A 199 11.01 13.64 15.97
C LEU A 199 12.47 13.78 16.41
N SER A 200 13.14 12.68 16.75
CA SER A 200 14.57 12.67 17.09
C SER A 200 15.44 13.18 15.93
N ASP A 201 15.17 12.72 14.71
CA ASP A 201 15.88 13.15 13.52
C ASP A 201 15.70 14.67 13.24
N LEU A 202 14.52 15.21 13.50
CA LEU A 202 14.27 16.65 13.34
C LEU A 202 15.09 17.50 14.33
N VAL A 203 15.39 16.95 15.51
CA VAL A 203 16.17 17.64 16.55
C VAL A 203 17.65 17.47 16.37
N PHE A 204 18.13 16.28 16.05
CA PHE A 204 19.55 15.91 16.11
C PHE A 204 20.23 15.70 14.76
N ALA A 205 19.47 15.35 13.71
CA ALA A 205 20.06 15.10 12.39
C ALA A 205 20.01 16.35 11.50
N ASP A 206 21.09 16.58 10.75
CA ASP A 206 21.09 17.61 9.71
C ASP A 206 20.26 17.22 8.49
N VAL A 207 19.91 18.19 7.64
CA VAL A 207 19.04 17.94 6.48
C VAL A 207 19.61 16.88 5.54
N PRO A 208 20.91 16.89 5.15
CA PRO A 208 21.46 15.81 4.32
C PRO A 208 21.34 14.41 4.96
N GLY A 209 21.51 14.30 6.28
CA GLY A 209 21.28 13.03 7.01
C GLY A 209 19.84 12.55 6.88
N ARG A 210 18.87 13.45 7.10
CA ARG A 210 17.45 13.11 6.94
C ARG A 210 17.10 12.73 5.50
N VAL A 211 17.69 13.41 4.49
CA VAL A 211 17.53 13.04 3.07
C VAL A 211 18.06 11.64 2.80
N ALA A 212 19.26 11.31 3.28
CA ALA A 212 19.84 9.98 3.13
C ALA A 212 18.95 8.90 3.76
N LYS A 213 18.50 9.14 5.00
CA LYS A 213 17.60 8.22 5.72
C LYS A 213 16.27 8.02 4.97
N ALA A 214 15.64 9.09 4.46
CA ALA A 214 14.40 9.01 3.69
C ALA A 214 14.57 8.18 2.40
N ILE A 215 15.69 8.36 1.67
CA ILE A 215 15.97 7.57 0.46
C ILE A 215 16.14 6.08 0.80
N ILE A 216 16.85 5.76 1.90
CA ILE A 216 17.06 4.40 2.37
C ILE A 216 15.70 3.75 2.71
N GLU A 217 14.86 4.42 3.51
CA GLU A 217 13.55 3.92 3.90
C GLU A 217 12.61 3.71 2.69
N LEU A 218 12.63 4.63 1.72
CA LEU A 218 11.90 4.46 0.47
C LEU A 218 12.47 3.30 -0.35
N GLY A 219 13.80 3.11 -0.31
CA GLY A 219 14.49 2.00 -0.97
C GLY A 219 14.14 0.63 -0.38
N GLU A 220 14.07 0.51 0.94
CA GLU A 220 13.67 -0.72 1.63
C GLU A 220 12.21 -1.11 1.34
N ARG A 221 11.34 -0.12 1.14
CA ARG A 221 9.91 -0.34 0.93
C ARG A 221 9.51 -0.48 -0.54
N PHE A 222 10.12 0.26 -1.43
CA PHE A 222 9.73 0.42 -2.83
C PHE A 222 10.88 0.18 -3.82
N GLY A 223 12.05 -0.16 -3.31
CA GLY A 223 13.23 -0.36 -4.13
C GLY A 223 13.22 -1.70 -4.86
N THR A 224 13.78 -1.69 -6.06
CA THR A 224 14.06 -2.89 -6.85
C THR A 224 15.55 -2.96 -7.08
N LYS A 225 16.19 -4.05 -6.63
CA LYS A 225 17.62 -4.27 -6.85
C LYS A 225 17.86 -4.67 -8.29
N LYS A 226 18.77 -3.96 -8.96
CA LYS A 226 19.24 -4.26 -10.32
C LYS A 226 20.77 -4.30 -10.34
N ASP A 227 21.35 -4.64 -11.50
CA ASP A 227 22.81 -4.77 -11.66
C ASP A 227 23.55 -3.44 -11.41
N ASP A 228 22.90 -2.32 -11.70
CA ASP A 228 23.44 -0.96 -11.58
C ASP A 228 23.12 -0.28 -10.22
N GLY A 229 22.40 -0.96 -9.30
CA GLY A 229 22.10 -0.43 -7.98
C GLY A 229 20.67 -0.70 -7.50
N LEU A 230 20.28 -0.02 -6.42
CA LEU A 230 18.92 -0.07 -5.86
C LEU A 230 18.08 1.04 -6.49
N HIS A 231 17.15 0.66 -7.36
CA HIS A 231 16.22 1.59 -8.02
C HIS A 231 15.06 1.91 -7.10
N VAL A 232 14.98 3.15 -6.63
CA VAL A 232 13.96 3.65 -5.71
C VAL A 232 12.97 4.53 -6.48
N ASN A 233 11.92 3.91 -7.02
CA ASN A 233 10.84 4.63 -7.72
C ASN A 233 9.84 5.18 -6.69
N HIS A 234 10.17 6.33 -6.09
CA HIS A 234 9.33 6.92 -5.03
C HIS A 234 8.12 7.68 -5.59
N GLU A 235 8.13 8.10 -6.85
CA GLU A 235 7.06 8.84 -7.53
C GLU A 235 6.76 10.24 -6.98
N LEU A 236 7.53 10.70 -5.99
CA LEU A 236 7.37 12.01 -5.38
C LEU A 236 7.99 13.11 -6.24
N THR A 237 7.42 14.30 -6.20
CA THR A 237 8.08 15.53 -6.63
C THR A 237 9.19 15.90 -5.64
N GLN A 238 10.08 16.79 -6.03
CA GLN A 238 11.12 17.32 -5.13
C GLN A 238 10.53 18.11 -3.96
N GLU A 239 9.37 18.75 -4.16
CA GLU A 239 8.63 19.42 -3.10
C GLU A 239 8.09 18.41 -2.09
N GLU A 240 7.44 17.34 -2.56
CA GLU A 240 6.93 16.27 -1.69
C GLU A 240 8.05 15.55 -0.94
N LEU A 241 9.22 15.37 -1.56
CA LEU A 241 10.38 14.81 -0.88
C LEU A 241 10.90 15.76 0.20
N ALA A 242 10.89 17.07 -0.06
CA ALA A 242 11.26 18.09 0.93
C ALA A 242 10.27 18.12 2.11
N GLN A 243 8.97 18.02 1.85
CA GLN A 243 7.93 17.88 2.87
C GLN A 243 8.12 16.62 3.73
N LEU A 244 8.45 15.47 3.10
CA LEU A 244 8.71 14.21 3.80
C LEU A 244 9.94 14.29 4.74
N VAL A 245 10.95 15.05 4.34
CA VAL A 245 12.20 15.25 5.10
C VAL A 245 12.07 16.36 6.15
N GLY A 246 11.04 17.21 6.04
CA GLY A 246 10.86 18.38 6.90
C GLY A 246 11.92 19.46 6.66
N ALA A 247 12.18 19.79 5.37
CA ALA A 247 13.18 20.80 4.98
C ALA A 247 12.73 21.57 3.74
N SER A 248 13.44 22.66 3.39
CA SER A 248 13.16 23.38 2.16
C SER A 248 13.58 22.57 0.92
N ARG A 249 12.82 22.68 -0.17
CA ARG A 249 13.15 22.07 -1.47
C ARG A 249 14.58 22.38 -1.90
N GLU A 250 15.02 23.62 -1.72
CA GLU A 250 16.37 24.04 -2.08
C GLU A 250 17.44 23.25 -1.31
N THR A 251 17.27 23.09 0.01
CA THR A 251 18.22 22.36 0.85
C THR A 251 18.25 20.87 0.50
N VAL A 252 17.09 20.27 0.24
CA VAL A 252 17.00 18.87 -0.20
C VAL A 252 17.68 18.67 -1.55
N ASN A 253 17.47 19.57 -2.51
CA ASN A 253 18.12 19.50 -3.81
C ASN A 253 19.64 19.64 -3.71
N LYS A 254 20.15 20.52 -2.84
CA LYS A 254 21.60 20.63 -2.57
C LYS A 254 22.17 19.33 -2.01
N ALA A 255 21.49 18.70 -1.07
CA ALA A 255 21.90 17.40 -0.52
C ALA A 255 21.91 16.30 -1.58
N LEU A 256 20.86 16.20 -2.40
CA LEU A 256 20.79 15.24 -3.50
C LEU A 256 21.89 15.45 -4.55
N ALA A 257 22.18 16.71 -4.92
CA ALA A 257 23.25 17.05 -5.84
C ALA A 257 24.64 16.70 -5.28
N ASP A 258 24.88 16.90 -3.96
CA ASP A 258 26.10 16.47 -3.30
C ASP A 258 26.26 14.95 -3.32
N PHE A 259 25.21 14.19 -3.01
CA PHE A 259 25.24 12.73 -3.08
C PHE A 259 25.50 12.22 -4.51
N ALA A 260 24.91 12.88 -5.51
CA ALA A 260 25.14 12.55 -6.91
C ALA A 260 26.57 12.85 -7.36
N SER A 261 27.13 14.01 -6.97
CA SER A 261 28.50 14.39 -7.28
C SER A 261 29.56 13.45 -6.68
N ARG A 262 29.21 12.83 -5.53
CA ARG A 262 30.05 11.81 -4.87
C ARG A 262 29.86 10.40 -5.45
N GLY A 263 28.93 10.22 -6.40
CA GLY A 263 28.64 8.93 -6.97
C GLY A 263 27.87 7.96 -6.05
N TRP A 264 27.21 8.48 -4.99
CA TRP A 264 26.41 7.63 -4.09
C TRP A 264 25.03 7.34 -4.64
N VAL A 265 24.50 8.28 -5.41
CA VAL A 265 23.19 8.16 -6.06
C VAL A 265 23.24 8.69 -7.49
N LYS A 266 22.31 8.21 -8.32
CA LYS A 266 21.97 8.81 -9.61
C LYS A 266 20.53 9.31 -9.52
N LEU A 267 20.32 10.58 -9.89
CA LEU A 267 19.01 11.20 -9.85
C LEU A 267 18.27 10.96 -11.15
N GLU A 268 17.02 10.56 -11.05
CA GLU A 268 16.09 10.39 -12.15
C GLU A 268 14.74 11.10 -11.86
N PRO A 269 13.92 11.39 -12.86
CA PRO A 269 12.61 11.97 -12.62
C PRO A 269 11.76 11.10 -11.69
N ARG A 270 11.40 11.61 -10.49
CA ARG A 270 10.61 10.91 -9.48
C ARG A 270 11.20 9.59 -8.97
N ALA A 271 12.50 9.39 -9.16
CA ALA A 271 13.24 8.21 -8.73
C ALA A 271 14.68 8.55 -8.34
N VAL A 272 15.28 7.68 -7.55
CA VAL A 272 16.70 7.72 -7.20
C VAL A 272 17.28 6.32 -7.36
N ILE A 273 18.42 6.20 -8.04
CA ILE A 273 19.20 4.95 -8.06
C ILE A 273 20.30 5.09 -7.02
N VAL A 274 20.29 4.24 -5.99
CA VAL A 274 21.33 4.19 -4.98
C VAL A 274 22.45 3.29 -5.48
N LEU A 275 23.61 3.90 -5.72
CA LEU A 275 24.83 3.25 -6.23
C LEU A 275 25.72 2.76 -5.08
N ASP A 276 25.82 3.54 -4.01
CA ASP A 276 26.59 3.20 -2.80
C ASP A 276 25.69 3.23 -1.56
N TYR A 277 25.07 2.10 -1.29
CA TYR A 277 24.12 1.96 -0.18
C TYR A 277 24.79 2.14 1.19
N GLU A 278 26.02 1.64 1.36
CA GLU A 278 26.71 1.70 2.65
C GLU A 278 27.06 3.13 3.07
N ARG A 279 27.55 3.94 2.11
CA ARG A 279 27.86 5.36 2.38
C ARG A 279 26.58 6.15 2.68
N LEU A 280 25.50 5.86 1.96
CA LEU A 280 24.21 6.52 2.21
C LEU A 280 23.70 6.18 3.60
N VAL A 281 23.79 4.91 4.03
CA VAL A 281 23.43 4.47 5.39
C VAL A 281 24.28 5.17 6.46
N LYS A 282 25.61 5.27 6.26
CA LYS A 282 26.47 5.98 7.20
C LYS A 282 26.12 7.47 7.31
N ARG A 283 25.61 8.06 6.23
CA ARG A 283 25.20 9.47 6.21
C ARG A 283 23.86 9.70 6.90
N GLY A 284 22.98 8.74 6.87
CA GLY A 284 21.63 8.77 7.47
C GLY A 284 21.59 8.37 8.95
N ARG A 285 22.74 8.06 9.54
CA ARG A 285 22.90 7.78 10.99
C ARG A 285 23.32 9.08 11.72
#